data_772e7cc33648c11cd9ea6a34dfc32840
#
_entry.id   772e7cc33648c11cd9ea6a34dfc32840
#
_cell.length_a   1.000
_cell.length_b   1.000
_cell.length_c   1.000
_cell.angle_alpha   90.00
_cell.angle_beta   90.00
_cell.angle_gamma   90.00
#
_symmetry.space_group_name_H-M   'P 1'
#
loop_
_entity.id
_entity.type
_entity.pdbx_description
1 polymer ?
#
loop_
_entity_poly.entity_id
_entity_poly.type
_entity_poly.pdbx_seq_one_letter_code
_entity_poly.pdbx_strand_id
1 'polypeptide(L)'
;MTTPVANLPLNKESGLIDFFVLREYTPEQRRDIITLALRGDSRYGLVVIDGVRDLLRDINNPSEALDIINDLMRWSSFYDLHIHTVLHLNKGDDNTRGHIGSELNNKAETVLQITKNIDDSNMSEVKAMFIRDKEFAPFAFRIDNNGLPDYVEGYKAELARRDKKMHFSRLTEEQHREAIESVVGDNVPLGYSKMINLLMDGYSNIGYSRGRNTIISLLRYLIEMGLILKTDKAYQYVPQKPESEKLSEDTDEDGLV
;
A
#
# COMPACT_ATOMS: atom_id res chain seq x y z
N MET A 1 -23.16 -31.30 -13.17
CA MET A 1 -22.06 -31.93 -12.41
C MET A 1 -22.01 -31.25 -11.08
N THR A 2 -22.36 -31.91 -10.00
CA THR A 2 -22.26 -31.38 -8.65
C THR A 2 -20.79 -31.40 -8.25
N THR A 3 -20.19 -30.25 -8.08
CA THR A 3 -18.82 -30.12 -7.57
C THR A 3 -18.79 -30.67 -6.14
N PRO A 4 -17.88 -31.59 -5.80
CA PRO A 4 -17.81 -32.11 -4.45
C PRO A 4 -17.47 -30.99 -3.48
N VAL A 5 -18.32 -30.82 -2.48
CA VAL A 5 -18.12 -29.89 -1.36
C VAL A 5 -16.96 -30.43 -0.51
N ALA A 6 -15.91 -29.65 -0.33
CA ALA A 6 -14.80 -30.01 0.54
C ALA A 6 -15.29 -30.20 1.97
N ASN A 7 -14.85 -31.28 2.63
CA ASN A 7 -15.13 -31.55 4.03
C ASN A 7 -14.36 -30.58 4.93
N LEU A 8 -14.92 -29.42 5.18
CA LEU A 8 -14.48 -28.58 6.31
C LEU A 8 -15.18 -29.07 7.58
N PRO A 9 -14.49 -29.01 8.76
CA PRO A 9 -15.04 -29.45 10.04
C PRO A 9 -16.09 -28.51 10.61
N LEU A 10 -16.69 -27.66 9.79
CA LEU A 10 -17.80 -26.80 10.16
C LEU A 10 -19.09 -27.61 10.12
N ASN A 11 -19.84 -27.51 11.18
CA ASN A 11 -21.04 -28.22 11.52
C ASN A 11 -21.91 -28.52 10.28
N LYS A 12 -21.87 -29.78 9.80
CA LYS A 12 -22.63 -30.25 8.64
C LYS A 12 -24.15 -30.20 8.82
N GLU A 13 -24.61 -29.91 10.02
CA GLU A 13 -26.03 -29.96 10.38
C GLU A 13 -26.76 -28.62 10.17
N SER A 14 -26.05 -27.51 9.94
CA SER A 14 -26.75 -26.21 9.86
C SER A 14 -27.44 -25.98 8.53
N GLY A 15 -26.94 -26.55 7.44
CA GLY A 15 -27.42 -26.27 6.07
C GLY A 15 -27.35 -24.79 5.65
N LEU A 16 -26.62 -23.98 6.44
CA LEU A 16 -26.55 -22.52 6.27
C LEU A 16 -25.39 -22.05 5.42
N ILE A 17 -24.38 -22.90 5.22
CA ILE A 17 -23.16 -22.54 4.52
C ILE A 17 -22.82 -23.62 3.49
N ASP A 18 -22.67 -23.19 2.23
CA ASP A 18 -22.16 -24.03 1.15
C ASP A 18 -20.75 -23.62 0.77
N PHE A 19 -19.84 -24.58 0.59
CA PHE A 19 -18.45 -24.33 0.22
C PHE A 19 -18.18 -24.89 -1.19
N PHE A 20 -17.59 -24.06 -2.03
CA PHE A 20 -17.19 -24.42 -3.40
C PHE A 20 -15.67 -24.34 -3.53
N VAL A 21 -15.02 -25.48 -3.79
CA VAL A 21 -13.57 -25.52 -4.08
C VAL A 21 -13.39 -25.45 -5.58
N LEU A 22 -12.96 -24.28 -6.08
CA LEU A 22 -12.91 -23.98 -7.52
C LEU A 22 -11.49 -23.97 -8.11
N ARG A 23 -10.50 -24.47 -7.38
CA ARG A 23 -9.08 -24.40 -7.79
C ARG A 23 -8.79 -25.06 -9.13
N GLU A 24 -9.48 -26.14 -9.48
CA GLU A 24 -9.27 -26.91 -10.70
C GLU A 24 -9.92 -26.30 -11.94
N TYR A 25 -10.71 -25.24 -11.79
CA TYR A 25 -11.46 -24.63 -12.87
C TYR A 25 -10.76 -23.38 -13.42
N THR A 26 -10.99 -23.09 -14.71
CA THR A 26 -10.52 -21.84 -15.32
C THR A 26 -11.28 -20.63 -14.76
N PRO A 27 -10.78 -19.40 -14.91
CA PRO A 27 -11.48 -18.20 -14.47
C PRO A 27 -12.92 -18.11 -14.98
N GLU A 28 -13.15 -18.43 -16.25
CA GLU A 28 -14.47 -18.42 -16.87
C GLU A 28 -15.38 -19.47 -16.23
N GLN A 29 -14.88 -20.69 -16.09
CA GLN A 29 -15.63 -21.76 -15.44
C GLN A 29 -16.00 -21.44 -13.99
N ARG A 30 -15.11 -20.77 -13.25
CA ARG A 30 -15.42 -20.31 -11.89
C ARG A 30 -16.57 -19.32 -11.88
N ARG A 31 -16.59 -18.34 -12.80
CA ARG A 31 -17.67 -17.37 -12.98
C ARG A 31 -19.01 -18.07 -13.34
N ASP A 32 -18.95 -19.05 -14.23
CA ASP A 32 -20.12 -19.84 -14.60
C ASP A 32 -20.67 -20.64 -13.42
N ILE A 33 -19.80 -21.28 -12.64
CA ILE A 33 -20.18 -22.05 -11.44
C ILE A 33 -20.84 -21.14 -10.41
N ILE A 34 -20.27 -19.96 -10.12
CA ILE A 34 -20.89 -18.98 -9.23
C ILE A 34 -22.29 -18.60 -9.74
N THR A 35 -22.40 -18.26 -11.01
CA THR A 35 -23.69 -17.91 -11.63
C THR A 35 -24.71 -19.05 -11.53
N LEU A 36 -24.29 -20.29 -11.75
CA LEU A 36 -25.16 -21.48 -11.65
C LEU A 36 -25.59 -21.73 -10.21
N ALA A 37 -24.67 -21.59 -9.23
CA ALA A 37 -24.99 -21.74 -7.82
C ALA A 37 -26.05 -20.72 -7.36
N LEU A 38 -25.89 -19.46 -7.75
CA LEU A 38 -26.83 -18.38 -7.44
C LEU A 38 -28.21 -18.57 -8.12
N ARG A 39 -28.23 -19.14 -9.31
CA ARG A 39 -29.51 -19.47 -10.01
C ARG A 39 -30.23 -20.65 -9.36
N GLY A 40 -29.48 -21.60 -8.83
CA GLY A 40 -30.01 -22.84 -8.26
C GLY A 40 -30.59 -22.70 -6.86
N ASP A 41 -30.17 -21.68 -6.12
CA ASP A 41 -30.64 -21.45 -4.75
C ASP A 41 -30.78 -19.95 -4.44
N SER A 42 -32.01 -19.51 -4.22
CA SER A 42 -32.34 -18.12 -3.88
C SER A 42 -32.16 -17.76 -2.40
N ARG A 43 -31.65 -18.67 -1.57
CA ARG A 43 -31.48 -18.47 -0.12
C ARG A 43 -30.16 -17.81 0.26
N TYR A 44 -29.23 -17.63 -0.68
CA TYR A 44 -27.96 -16.97 -0.37
C TYR A 44 -28.18 -15.48 -0.11
N GLY A 45 -27.90 -15.05 1.13
CA GLY A 45 -27.86 -13.64 1.51
C GLY A 45 -26.45 -13.06 1.51
N LEU A 46 -25.42 -13.94 1.55
CA LEU A 46 -24.02 -13.57 1.56
C LEU A 46 -23.21 -14.53 0.67
N VAL A 47 -22.36 -13.95 -0.17
CA VAL A 47 -21.35 -14.68 -0.96
C VAL A 47 -19.97 -14.17 -0.61
N VAL A 48 -19.04 -15.07 -0.29
CA VAL A 48 -17.63 -14.74 -0.05
C VAL A 48 -16.80 -15.32 -1.18
N ILE A 49 -16.03 -14.46 -1.87
CA ILE A 49 -15.13 -14.85 -2.97
C ILE A 49 -13.68 -14.64 -2.52
N ASP A 50 -13.02 -15.75 -2.18
CA ASP A 50 -11.62 -15.77 -1.76
C ASP A 50 -10.76 -16.55 -2.78
N GLY A 51 -10.02 -15.88 -3.69
CA GLY A 51 -9.88 -14.44 -3.93
C GLY A 51 -10.43 -14.04 -5.30
N VAL A 52 -10.93 -12.85 -5.37
CA VAL A 52 -11.53 -12.32 -6.61
C VAL A 52 -10.56 -12.29 -7.80
N ARG A 53 -9.26 -12.18 -7.55
CA ARG A 53 -8.21 -12.26 -8.56
C ARG A 53 -8.31 -13.53 -9.42
N ASP A 54 -8.75 -14.62 -8.84
CA ASP A 54 -8.79 -15.93 -9.52
C ASP A 54 -9.96 -16.06 -10.50
N LEU A 55 -10.79 -15.02 -10.62
CA LEU A 55 -11.83 -14.89 -11.65
C LEU A 55 -11.31 -14.21 -12.93
N LEU A 56 -10.04 -13.75 -12.96
CA LEU A 56 -9.41 -13.13 -14.13
C LEU A 56 -8.22 -13.97 -14.62
N ARG A 57 -7.94 -13.89 -15.91
CA ARG A 57 -6.72 -14.43 -16.52
C ARG A 57 -5.55 -13.48 -16.29
N ASP A 58 -5.75 -12.18 -16.54
CA ASP A 58 -4.74 -11.14 -16.33
C ASP A 58 -5.28 -10.03 -15.41
N ILE A 59 -4.65 -9.91 -14.25
CA ILE A 59 -4.98 -8.91 -13.24
C ILE A 59 -4.78 -7.47 -13.73
N ASN A 60 -3.95 -7.28 -14.77
CA ASN A 60 -3.63 -5.97 -15.33
C ASN A 60 -4.47 -5.66 -16.59
N ASN A 61 -5.38 -6.52 -16.97
CA ASN A 61 -6.29 -6.28 -18.09
C ASN A 61 -7.50 -5.45 -17.63
N PRO A 62 -7.63 -4.18 -18.07
CA PRO A 62 -8.74 -3.31 -17.66
C PRO A 62 -10.11 -3.84 -18.06
N SER A 63 -10.21 -4.48 -19.24
CA SER A 63 -11.48 -4.99 -19.74
C SER A 63 -11.97 -6.18 -18.91
N GLU A 64 -11.08 -7.13 -18.59
CA GLU A 64 -11.42 -8.23 -17.68
C GLU A 64 -11.81 -7.74 -16.28
N ALA A 65 -11.12 -6.74 -15.78
CA ALA A 65 -11.45 -6.12 -14.48
C ALA A 65 -12.87 -5.55 -14.49
N LEU A 66 -13.25 -4.81 -15.52
CA LEU A 66 -14.60 -4.26 -15.68
C LEU A 66 -15.67 -5.35 -15.82
N ASP A 67 -15.38 -6.44 -16.53
CA ASP A 67 -16.31 -7.57 -16.67
C ASP A 67 -16.60 -8.22 -15.30
N ILE A 68 -15.57 -8.42 -14.47
CA ILE A 68 -15.77 -8.97 -13.12
C ILE A 68 -16.59 -8.01 -12.25
N ILE A 69 -16.29 -6.71 -12.30
CA ILE A 69 -17.07 -5.70 -11.54
C ILE A 69 -18.54 -5.73 -11.96
N ASN A 70 -18.81 -5.81 -13.27
CA ASN A 70 -20.16 -5.90 -13.78
C ASN A 70 -20.88 -7.18 -13.33
N ASP A 71 -20.17 -8.31 -13.26
CA ASP A 71 -20.71 -9.56 -12.75
C ASP A 71 -21.05 -9.43 -11.25
N LEU A 72 -20.14 -8.90 -10.42
CA LEU A 72 -20.38 -8.69 -9.00
C LEU A 72 -21.57 -7.77 -8.75
N MET A 73 -21.66 -6.65 -9.47
CA MET A 73 -22.79 -5.72 -9.38
C MET A 73 -24.10 -6.39 -9.80
N ARG A 74 -24.08 -7.16 -10.90
CA ARG A 74 -25.26 -7.86 -11.39
C ARG A 74 -25.70 -8.95 -10.41
N TRP A 75 -24.78 -9.75 -9.87
CA TRP A 75 -25.12 -10.80 -8.91
C TRP A 75 -25.71 -10.22 -7.63
N SER A 76 -25.08 -9.19 -7.06
CA SER A 76 -25.59 -8.57 -5.83
C SER A 76 -26.98 -7.96 -6.01
N SER A 77 -27.21 -7.23 -7.10
CA SER A 77 -28.50 -6.59 -7.38
C SER A 77 -29.60 -7.58 -7.79
N PHE A 78 -29.28 -8.55 -8.66
CA PHE A 78 -30.30 -9.44 -9.19
C PHE A 78 -30.76 -10.48 -8.17
N TYR A 79 -29.84 -10.95 -7.31
CA TYR A 79 -30.15 -11.96 -6.30
C TYR A 79 -30.39 -11.38 -4.90
N ASP A 80 -30.36 -10.05 -4.77
CA ASP A 80 -30.57 -9.32 -3.49
C ASP A 80 -29.67 -9.87 -2.37
N LEU A 81 -28.35 -9.94 -2.63
CA LEU A 81 -27.38 -10.49 -1.71
C LEU A 81 -26.14 -9.59 -1.54
N HIS A 82 -25.45 -9.76 -0.43
CA HIS A 82 -24.17 -9.12 -0.18
C HIS A 82 -23.01 -9.97 -0.75
N ILE A 83 -22.05 -9.31 -1.41
CA ILE A 83 -20.82 -9.96 -1.89
C ILE A 83 -19.61 -9.40 -1.13
N HIS A 84 -18.87 -10.29 -0.51
CA HIS A 84 -17.59 -10.01 0.11
C HIS A 84 -16.46 -10.59 -0.74
N THR A 85 -15.51 -9.76 -1.18
CA THR A 85 -14.37 -10.20 -1.99
C THR A 85 -13.08 -10.05 -1.21
N VAL A 86 -12.15 -10.98 -1.38
CA VAL A 86 -10.80 -10.92 -0.81
C VAL A 86 -9.80 -10.63 -1.93
N LEU A 87 -8.92 -9.65 -1.69
CA LEU A 87 -7.84 -9.30 -2.60
C LEU A 87 -6.57 -8.97 -1.81
N HIS A 88 -5.44 -9.54 -2.23
CA HIS A 88 -4.15 -9.24 -1.61
C HIS A 88 -3.62 -7.88 -2.06
N LEU A 89 -2.97 -7.17 -1.13
CA LEU A 89 -2.23 -5.95 -1.43
C LEU A 89 -0.92 -6.26 -2.18
N ASN A 90 -0.35 -5.25 -2.82
CA ASN A 90 0.99 -5.33 -3.37
C ASN A 90 2.03 -5.54 -2.26
N LYS A 91 3.11 -6.26 -2.60
CA LYS A 91 4.27 -6.34 -1.71
C LYS A 91 5.02 -5.01 -1.78
N GLY A 92 5.03 -4.27 -0.69
CA GLY A 92 5.85 -3.03 -0.54
C GLY A 92 5.10 -1.71 -0.64
N ASP A 93 3.82 -1.73 -0.99
CA ASP A 93 2.94 -0.57 -0.85
C ASP A 93 1.54 -1.00 -0.34
N ASP A 94 0.76 -0.05 0.15
CA ASP A 94 -0.59 -0.30 0.67
C ASP A 94 -1.66 -0.28 -0.46
N ASN A 95 -1.25 -0.33 -1.73
CA ASN A 95 -2.17 -0.27 -2.84
C ASN A 95 -2.73 -1.66 -3.18
N THR A 96 -3.97 -1.70 -3.58
CA THR A 96 -4.61 -2.91 -4.11
C THR A 96 -3.97 -3.32 -5.43
N ARG A 97 -3.84 -4.63 -5.62
CA ARG A 97 -3.09 -5.19 -6.73
C ARG A 97 -3.87 -5.14 -8.05
N GLY A 98 -3.25 -4.56 -9.08
CA GLY A 98 -3.72 -4.58 -10.48
C GLY A 98 -4.93 -3.67 -10.73
N HIS A 99 -5.44 -3.68 -11.97
CA HIS A 99 -6.62 -2.89 -12.37
C HIS A 99 -7.88 -3.30 -11.60
N ILE A 100 -8.05 -4.58 -11.31
CA ILE A 100 -9.21 -5.07 -10.54
C ILE A 100 -9.25 -4.44 -9.14
N GLY A 101 -8.10 -4.22 -8.49
CA GLY A 101 -8.05 -3.58 -7.18
C GLY A 101 -8.53 -2.13 -7.22
N SER A 102 -8.14 -1.38 -8.24
CA SER A 102 -8.59 0.01 -8.45
C SER A 102 -10.10 0.07 -8.70
N GLU A 103 -10.61 -0.82 -9.55
CA GLU A 103 -12.04 -0.87 -9.87
C GLU A 103 -12.89 -1.31 -8.66
N LEU A 104 -12.43 -2.28 -7.87
CA LEU A 104 -13.10 -2.66 -6.62
C LEU A 104 -13.16 -1.49 -5.63
N ASN A 105 -12.07 -0.75 -5.44
CA ASN A 105 -12.05 0.41 -4.57
C ASN A 105 -13.04 1.49 -5.01
N ASN A 106 -13.23 1.66 -6.34
CA ASN A 106 -14.16 2.64 -6.89
C ASN A 106 -15.63 2.24 -6.71
N LYS A 107 -15.94 0.94 -6.67
CA LYS A 107 -17.31 0.41 -6.68
C LYS A 107 -17.77 -0.17 -5.36
N ALA A 108 -16.85 -0.66 -4.52
CA ALA A 108 -17.20 -1.21 -3.23
C ALA A 108 -17.82 -0.14 -2.33
N GLU A 109 -18.76 -0.55 -1.50
CA GLU A 109 -19.36 0.29 -0.46
C GLU A 109 -18.40 0.45 0.72
N THR A 110 -17.71 -0.63 1.05
CA THR A 110 -16.72 -0.66 2.14
C THR A 110 -15.49 -1.45 1.71
N VAL A 111 -14.31 -0.90 1.94
CA VAL A 111 -13.02 -1.57 1.76
C VAL A 111 -12.30 -1.61 3.11
N LEU A 112 -12.07 -2.81 3.60
CA LEU A 112 -11.35 -3.07 4.83
C LEU A 112 -9.91 -3.49 4.52
N GLN A 113 -8.95 -2.94 5.25
CA GLN A 113 -7.58 -3.43 5.24
C GLN A 113 -7.31 -4.24 6.50
N ILE A 114 -6.78 -5.44 6.30
CA ILE A 114 -6.32 -6.31 7.39
C ILE A 114 -4.80 -6.38 7.32
N THR A 115 -4.13 -5.98 8.40
CA THR A 115 -2.68 -5.93 8.49
C THR A 115 -2.21 -6.74 9.69
N LYS A 116 -1.26 -7.67 9.49
CA LYS A 116 -0.60 -8.36 10.59
C LYS A 116 0.21 -7.37 11.43
N ASN A 117 0.12 -7.50 12.74
CA ASN A 117 0.98 -6.75 13.64
C ASN A 117 2.43 -7.23 13.50
N ILE A 118 3.39 -6.31 13.53
CA ILE A 118 4.82 -6.59 13.36
C ILE A 118 5.38 -7.24 14.63
N ASP A 119 4.92 -6.80 15.80
CA ASP A 119 5.44 -7.24 17.10
C ASP A 119 4.74 -8.52 17.61
N ASP A 120 3.49 -8.76 17.17
CA ASP A 120 2.70 -9.94 17.53
C ASP A 120 2.10 -10.57 16.26
N SER A 121 2.75 -11.61 15.74
CA SER A 121 2.33 -12.30 14.51
C SER A 121 0.96 -12.99 14.58
N ASN A 122 0.42 -13.18 15.78
CA ASN A 122 -0.92 -13.76 15.99
C ASN A 122 -2.02 -12.69 15.98
N MET A 123 -1.65 -11.41 16.04
CA MET A 123 -2.58 -10.29 16.04
C MET A 123 -2.68 -9.67 14.66
N SER A 124 -3.89 -9.32 14.27
CA SER A 124 -4.18 -8.57 13.03
C SER A 124 -5.05 -7.36 13.35
N GLU A 125 -4.70 -6.22 12.75
CA GLU A 125 -5.49 -4.99 12.79
C GLU A 125 -6.45 -4.93 11.62
N VAL A 126 -7.67 -4.46 11.87
CA VAL A 126 -8.69 -4.16 10.85
C VAL A 126 -8.99 -2.67 10.87
N LYS A 127 -8.89 -2.03 9.72
CA LYS A 127 -9.26 -0.62 9.53
C LYS A 127 -10.06 -0.42 8.24
N ALA A 128 -10.92 0.60 8.23
CA ALA A 128 -11.54 1.06 6.99
C ALA A 128 -10.50 1.78 6.13
N MET A 129 -10.36 1.37 4.85
CA MET A 129 -9.63 2.14 3.83
C MET A 129 -10.54 3.12 3.13
N PHE A 130 -11.72 2.64 2.71
CA PHE A 130 -12.80 3.40 2.12
C PHE A 130 -14.11 2.91 2.72
N ILE A 131 -14.95 3.82 3.12
CA ILE A 131 -16.30 3.54 3.59
C ILE A 131 -17.20 4.69 3.15
N ARG A 132 -18.36 4.37 2.60
CA ARG A 132 -19.34 5.38 2.14
C ARG A 132 -20.25 5.84 3.27
N ASP A 133 -20.34 5.05 4.32
CA ASP A 133 -21.09 5.35 5.52
C ASP A 133 -20.14 5.81 6.65
N LYS A 134 -20.62 5.86 7.89
CA LYS A 134 -19.88 6.28 9.07
C LYS A 134 -18.69 5.37 9.33
N GLU A 135 -17.51 5.98 9.45
CA GLU A 135 -16.29 5.26 9.83
C GLU A 135 -16.40 4.66 11.24
N PHE A 136 -15.82 3.49 11.41
CA PHE A 136 -15.63 2.85 12.71
C PHE A 136 -14.16 2.96 13.16
N ALA A 137 -13.94 2.90 14.47
CA ALA A 137 -12.58 2.86 15.02
C ALA A 137 -11.89 1.55 14.60
N PRO A 138 -10.61 1.59 14.19
CA PRO A 138 -9.86 0.37 13.95
C PRO A 138 -9.92 -0.58 15.14
N PHE A 139 -9.98 -1.86 14.87
CA PHE A 139 -9.98 -2.90 15.89
C PHE A 139 -8.98 -4.01 15.55
N ALA A 140 -8.69 -4.88 16.49
CA ALA A 140 -7.80 -6.01 16.28
C ALA A 140 -8.45 -7.32 16.70
N PHE A 141 -7.96 -8.39 16.10
CA PHE A 141 -8.27 -9.76 16.51
C PHE A 141 -7.00 -10.61 16.59
N ARG A 142 -7.04 -11.65 17.38
CA ARG A 142 -6.02 -12.70 17.45
C ARG A 142 -6.59 -14.01 16.96
N ILE A 143 -5.73 -14.85 16.41
CA ILE A 143 -6.11 -16.24 16.12
C ILE A 143 -5.81 -17.07 17.36
N ASP A 144 -6.84 -17.70 17.91
CA ASP A 144 -6.73 -18.57 19.07
C ASP A 144 -6.06 -19.92 18.73
N ASN A 145 -5.88 -20.78 19.75
CA ASN A 145 -5.26 -22.11 19.56
C ASN A 145 -6.11 -23.07 18.73
N ASN A 146 -7.39 -22.76 18.51
CA ASN A 146 -8.31 -23.54 17.66
C ASN A 146 -8.36 -23.00 16.21
N GLY A 147 -7.62 -21.94 15.92
CA GLY A 147 -7.61 -21.29 14.61
C GLY A 147 -8.77 -20.32 14.39
N LEU A 148 -9.49 -19.93 15.44
CA LEU A 148 -10.60 -19.00 15.36
C LEU A 148 -10.17 -17.57 15.72
N PRO A 149 -10.75 -16.54 15.05
CA PRO A 149 -10.49 -15.17 15.40
C PRO A 149 -11.17 -14.79 16.72
N ASP A 150 -10.39 -14.21 17.63
CA ASP A 150 -10.87 -13.69 18.89
C ASP A 150 -10.63 -12.18 18.97
N TYR A 151 -11.64 -11.41 19.35
CA TYR A 151 -11.59 -9.96 19.40
C TYR A 151 -10.69 -9.47 20.54
N VAL A 152 -9.81 -8.49 20.26
CA VAL A 152 -8.94 -7.89 21.26
C VAL A 152 -9.64 -6.70 21.91
N GLU A 153 -10.21 -6.93 23.10
CA GLU A 153 -10.86 -5.86 23.87
C GLU A 153 -9.89 -4.76 24.25
N GLY A 154 -10.36 -3.50 24.18
CA GLY A 154 -9.57 -2.33 24.54
C GLY A 154 -8.43 -2.05 23.58
N TYR A 155 -8.39 -2.71 22.40
CA TYR A 155 -7.46 -2.35 21.35
C TYR A 155 -7.65 -0.85 21.06
N LYS A 156 -6.70 -0.08 21.52
CA LYS A 156 -6.51 1.24 20.97
C LYS A 156 -5.60 0.96 19.77
N ALA A 157 -6.12 1.16 18.56
CA ALA A 157 -5.23 1.52 17.49
C ALA A 157 -4.35 2.57 18.14
N GLU A 158 -3.14 2.21 18.58
CA GLU A 158 -2.10 3.21 18.53
C GLU A 158 -2.35 3.70 17.14
N LEU A 159 -2.89 4.94 17.10
CA LEU A 159 -2.82 5.67 15.87
C LEU A 159 -1.40 5.36 15.45
N ALA A 160 -1.23 4.20 14.77
CA ALA A 160 -0.14 4.06 13.90
C ALA A 160 -0.36 5.31 13.12
N ARG A 161 0.12 6.38 13.73
CA ARG A 161 0.58 7.49 12.99
C ARG A 161 1.30 6.71 11.91
N ARG A 162 0.54 6.41 10.81
CA ARG A 162 1.19 6.63 9.57
C ARG A 162 1.84 7.94 9.92
N ASP A 163 3.06 7.84 10.32
CA ASP A 163 3.97 8.93 10.11
C ASP A 163 3.68 9.19 8.66
N LYS A 164 2.74 10.19 8.46
CA LYS A 164 2.56 10.75 7.13
C LYS A 164 3.97 11.01 6.79
N LYS A 165 4.54 9.94 6.11
CA LYS A 165 6.00 9.72 6.08
C LYS A 165 6.56 11.08 5.84
N MET A 166 7.12 11.71 6.87
CA MET A 166 7.33 13.16 6.97
C MET A 166 7.86 13.63 5.64
N HIS A 167 7.14 14.55 4.98
CA HIS A 167 7.56 14.99 3.66
C HIS A 167 8.96 15.59 3.79
N PHE A 168 9.86 15.34 2.86
CA PHE A 168 11.25 15.77 2.92
C PHE A 168 11.39 17.30 3.13
N SER A 169 10.43 18.11 2.69
CA SER A 169 10.41 19.57 2.94
C SER A 169 10.24 19.97 4.40
N ARG A 170 10.00 19.04 5.31
CA ARG A 170 9.95 19.26 6.75
C ARG A 170 11.27 18.95 7.46
N LEU A 171 12.21 18.34 6.74
CA LEU A 171 13.58 18.20 7.23
C LEU A 171 14.26 19.57 7.21
N THR A 172 15.09 19.84 8.22
CA THR A 172 15.90 21.07 8.24
C THR A 172 17.03 20.97 7.22
N GLU A 173 17.60 22.11 6.84
CA GLU A 173 18.76 22.13 5.95
C GLU A 173 19.93 21.32 6.53
N GLU A 174 20.15 21.39 7.83
CA GLU A 174 21.17 20.63 8.55
C GLU A 174 20.96 19.12 8.38
N GLN A 175 19.73 18.65 8.53
CA GLN A 175 19.40 17.23 8.31
C GLN A 175 19.61 16.80 6.86
N HIS A 176 19.30 17.67 5.90
CA HIS A 176 19.60 17.41 4.50
C HIS A 176 21.11 17.31 4.27
N ARG A 177 21.90 18.21 4.84
CA ARG A 177 23.37 18.20 4.76
C ARG A 177 23.95 16.96 5.42
N GLU A 178 23.56 16.64 6.63
CA GLU A 178 23.98 15.43 7.37
C GLU A 178 23.73 14.16 6.53
N ALA A 179 22.54 14.02 5.94
CA ALA A 179 22.22 12.90 5.08
C ALA A 179 23.14 12.79 3.87
N ILE A 180 23.40 13.91 3.18
CA ILE A 180 24.23 13.93 1.98
C ILE A 180 25.69 13.69 2.34
N GLU A 181 26.22 14.35 3.35
CA GLU A 181 27.62 14.26 3.80
C GLU A 181 27.99 12.88 4.33
N SER A 182 27.00 12.15 4.90
CA SER A 182 27.23 10.77 5.38
C SER A 182 27.58 9.77 4.26
N VAL A 183 27.31 10.12 2.99
CA VAL A 183 27.46 9.17 1.85
C VAL A 183 28.20 9.77 0.63
N VAL A 184 28.18 11.08 0.50
CA VAL A 184 28.88 11.81 -0.58
C VAL A 184 30.20 12.32 0.02
N GLY A 185 31.24 11.51 -0.10
CA GLY A 185 32.62 11.99 0.14
C GLY A 185 33.04 12.92 -0.99
N ASP A 186 34.12 13.69 -0.73
CA ASP A 186 34.77 14.62 -1.63
C ASP A 186 33.98 15.03 -2.88
N ASN A 187 33.68 16.24 -3.02
CA ASN A 187 32.93 17.05 -4.00
C ASN A 187 33.02 16.59 -5.48
N VAL A 188 32.92 15.27 -5.74
CA VAL A 188 33.06 14.64 -7.06
C VAL A 188 31.71 14.64 -7.78
N PRO A 189 31.63 15.12 -9.03
CA PRO A 189 30.43 15.02 -9.83
C PRO A 189 29.98 13.57 -10.02
N LEU A 190 28.72 13.27 -9.72
CA LEU A 190 28.14 11.92 -9.74
C LEU A 190 27.07 11.79 -10.83
N GLY A 191 27.04 10.67 -11.51
CA GLY A 191 25.96 10.34 -12.43
C GLY A 191 24.62 10.13 -11.72
N TYR A 192 23.51 10.33 -12.42
CA TYR A 192 22.13 10.29 -11.88
C TYR A 192 21.82 9.06 -11.02
N SER A 193 22.10 7.85 -11.56
CA SER A 193 21.76 6.60 -10.82
C SER A 193 22.58 6.45 -9.55
N LYS A 194 23.87 6.88 -9.57
CA LYS A 194 24.74 6.83 -8.39
C LYS A 194 24.28 7.84 -7.34
N MET A 195 23.92 9.07 -7.75
CA MET A 195 23.36 10.07 -6.84
C MET A 195 22.09 9.58 -6.16
N ILE A 196 21.13 9.02 -6.90
CA ILE A 196 19.90 8.48 -6.33
C ILE A 196 20.17 7.38 -5.29
N ASN A 197 21.09 6.45 -5.57
CA ASN A 197 21.41 5.37 -4.65
C ASN A 197 22.07 5.91 -3.37
N LEU A 198 23.04 6.81 -3.50
CA LEU A 198 23.68 7.46 -2.36
C LEU A 198 22.68 8.25 -1.50
N LEU A 199 21.76 8.99 -2.13
CA LEU A 199 20.70 9.67 -1.37
C LEU A 199 19.77 8.69 -0.65
N MET A 200 19.45 7.54 -1.24
CA MET A 200 18.70 6.50 -0.55
C MET A 200 19.41 6.04 0.73
N ASP A 201 20.70 5.79 0.63
CA ASP A 201 21.52 5.33 1.76
C ASP A 201 21.70 6.42 2.82
N GLY A 202 22.05 7.65 2.41
CA GLY A 202 22.26 8.77 3.32
C GLY A 202 21.02 9.17 4.09
N TYR A 203 19.86 9.24 3.42
CA TYR A 203 18.61 9.52 4.10
C TYR A 203 18.13 8.36 4.99
N SER A 204 18.50 7.12 4.65
CA SER A 204 18.29 5.99 5.55
C SER A 204 19.11 6.10 6.83
N ASN A 205 20.35 6.60 6.75
CA ASN A 205 21.23 6.79 7.91
C ASN A 205 20.67 7.78 8.94
N ILE A 206 19.95 8.80 8.50
CA ILE A 206 19.25 9.76 9.39
C ILE A 206 17.82 9.32 9.76
N GLY A 207 17.47 8.06 9.49
CA GLY A 207 16.13 7.52 9.81
C GLY A 207 15.03 7.90 8.81
N TYR A 208 15.36 8.56 7.69
CA TYR A 208 14.42 8.95 6.65
C TYR A 208 14.44 7.96 5.47
N SER A 209 14.17 6.67 5.69
CA SER A 209 14.14 5.67 4.63
C SER A 209 12.91 5.84 3.73
N ARG A 210 13.11 5.98 2.40
CA ARG A 210 12.06 6.19 1.40
C ARG A 210 12.34 5.44 0.11
N GLY A 211 11.26 5.13 -0.61
CA GLY A 211 11.36 4.49 -1.92
C GLY A 211 11.95 5.40 -3.00
N ARG A 212 12.47 4.79 -4.07
CA ARG A 212 13.19 5.47 -5.16
C ARG A 212 12.43 6.68 -5.75
N ASN A 213 11.11 6.58 -5.93
CA ASN A 213 10.32 7.68 -6.49
C ASN A 213 10.29 8.92 -5.59
N THR A 214 10.24 8.74 -4.28
CA THR A 214 10.32 9.85 -3.31
C THR A 214 11.71 10.48 -3.33
N ILE A 215 12.78 9.68 -3.44
CA ILE A 215 14.15 10.16 -3.53
C ILE A 215 14.40 10.92 -4.84
N ILE A 216 13.76 10.54 -5.95
CA ILE A 216 13.79 11.32 -7.20
C ILE A 216 13.16 12.71 -7.00
N SER A 217 12.03 12.79 -6.30
CA SER A 217 11.40 14.07 -5.98
C SER A 217 12.24 14.89 -5.01
N LEU A 218 12.86 14.24 -4.03
CA LEU A 218 13.80 14.84 -3.09
C LEU A 218 15.03 15.42 -3.81
N LEU A 219 15.62 14.71 -4.77
CA LEU A 219 16.74 15.21 -5.55
C LEU A 219 16.38 16.53 -6.28
N ARG A 220 15.18 16.64 -6.82
CA ARG A 220 14.70 17.90 -7.44
C ARG A 220 14.63 19.04 -6.43
N TYR A 221 14.06 18.74 -5.27
CA TYR A 221 13.96 19.70 -4.16
C TYR A 221 15.34 20.16 -3.66
N LEU A 222 16.32 19.26 -3.54
CA LEU A 222 17.68 19.59 -3.14
C LEU A 222 18.41 20.47 -4.18
N ILE A 223 18.07 20.31 -5.46
CA ILE A 223 18.57 21.20 -6.52
C ILE A 223 17.93 22.59 -6.39
N GLU A 224 16.64 22.68 -6.13
CA GLU A 224 15.93 23.95 -5.91
C GLU A 224 16.43 24.67 -4.66
N MET A 225 16.80 23.94 -3.61
CA MET A 225 17.45 24.50 -2.40
C MET A 225 18.92 24.91 -2.61
N GLY A 226 19.53 24.59 -3.75
CA GLY A 226 20.94 24.86 -4.00
C GLY A 226 21.92 23.95 -3.27
N LEU A 227 21.46 22.88 -2.62
CA LEU A 227 22.31 21.90 -1.95
C LEU A 227 22.99 20.93 -2.93
N ILE A 228 22.40 20.75 -4.09
CA ILE A 228 22.96 19.95 -5.18
C ILE A 228 22.94 20.77 -6.47
N LEU A 229 24.09 20.92 -7.11
CA LEU A 229 24.20 21.48 -8.45
C LEU A 229 24.00 20.38 -9.50
N LYS A 230 23.17 20.68 -10.49
CA LYS A 230 23.00 19.84 -11.67
C LYS A 230 23.72 20.47 -12.86
N THR A 231 24.63 19.72 -13.43
CA THR A 231 25.23 20.03 -14.75
C THR A 231 24.60 19.10 -15.81
N ASP A 232 24.96 19.27 -17.10
CA ASP A 232 24.35 18.48 -18.20
C ASP A 232 24.45 16.96 -18.00
N LYS A 233 25.47 16.47 -17.30
CA LYS A 233 25.74 15.03 -17.14
C LYS A 233 25.96 14.57 -15.70
N ALA A 234 25.98 15.47 -14.72
CA ALA A 234 26.39 15.16 -13.36
C ALA A 234 25.65 15.98 -12.30
N TYR A 235 25.69 15.47 -11.08
CA TYR A 235 25.16 16.07 -9.87
C TYR A 235 26.29 16.23 -8.87
N GLN A 236 26.38 17.37 -8.20
CA GLN A 236 27.44 17.67 -7.25
C GLN A 236 26.87 18.29 -5.99
N TYR A 237 27.31 17.84 -4.82
CA TYR A 237 26.93 18.42 -3.54
C TYR A 237 27.62 19.79 -3.35
N VAL A 238 26.93 20.74 -2.75
CA VAL A 238 27.43 22.06 -2.38
C VAL A 238 27.61 22.13 -0.88
N PRO A 239 28.85 21.95 -0.37
CA PRO A 239 29.10 22.04 1.06
C PRO A 239 28.89 23.48 1.58
N GLN A 240 28.62 23.60 2.89
CA GLN A 240 28.49 24.89 3.53
C GLN A 240 29.87 25.55 3.60
N LYS A 241 29.99 26.82 3.15
CA LYS A 241 31.22 27.59 3.37
C LYS A 241 31.48 27.75 4.85
N PRO A 242 32.70 27.51 5.37
CA PRO A 242 33.01 27.74 6.77
C PRO A 242 32.81 29.22 7.12
N GLU A 243 32.30 29.50 8.32
CA GLU A 243 31.99 30.86 8.81
C GLU A 243 33.18 31.83 8.74
N SER A 244 34.43 31.32 8.71
CA SER A 244 35.64 32.13 8.57
C SER A 244 35.79 32.84 7.25
N GLU A 245 35.10 32.43 6.19
CA GLU A 245 35.16 33.12 4.87
C GLU A 245 34.06 34.17 4.70
N LYS A 246 33.03 34.19 5.57
CA LYS A 246 31.99 35.25 5.55
C LYS A 246 32.46 36.60 6.10
N LEU A 247 33.53 36.61 6.91
CA LEU A 247 34.07 37.82 7.53
C LEU A 247 35.09 38.58 6.67
N SER A 248 35.49 38.05 5.52
CA SER A 248 36.45 38.66 4.63
C SER A 248 35.86 39.43 3.44
N GLU A 249 34.56 39.30 3.17
CA GLU A 249 33.89 39.99 2.04
C GLU A 249 33.26 41.35 2.46
N ASP A 250 33.15 41.66 3.81
CA ASP A 250 32.54 42.92 4.30
C ASP A 250 33.56 44.04 4.65
N THR A 251 34.83 43.89 4.29
CA THR A 251 35.87 44.88 4.69
C THR A 251 36.50 45.67 3.56
N ASP A 252 36.03 45.59 2.29
CA ASP A 252 36.63 46.30 1.16
C ASP A 252 35.75 47.42 0.54
N GLU A 253 34.74 47.93 1.24
CA GLU A 253 34.00 49.13 0.78
C GLU A 253 34.03 50.25 1.86
N ASP A 254 35.18 50.72 2.26
CA ASP A 254 35.30 52.07 2.83
C ASP A 254 36.76 52.55 2.68
N GLY A 255 37.02 53.31 1.63
CA GLY A 255 38.28 54.06 1.52
C GLY A 255 38.58 54.59 0.15
N LEU A 256 37.88 55.66 -0.25
CA LEU A 256 38.46 56.71 -1.08
C LEU A 256 37.53 57.94 -1.11
N VAL A 257 37.90 58.90 -0.31
CA VAL A 257 37.57 60.31 -0.55
C VAL A 257 38.68 60.90 -1.41
#